data_11d76c21742ef75def2ccc8b67199a99
#
_entry.id   11d76c21742ef75def2ccc8b67199a99
#
_cell.length_a   1.000
_cell.length_b   1.000
_cell.length_c   1.000
_cell.angle_alpha   90.00
_cell.angle_beta   90.00
_cell.angle_gamma   90.00
#
_symmetry.space_group_name_H-M   'P 1'
#
loop_
_entity.id
_entity.type
_entity.pdbx_description
1 polymer ?
#
loop_
_entity_poly.entity_id
_entity_poly.type
_entity_poly.pdbx_seq_one_letter_code
_entity_poly.pdbx_strand_id
1 'polypeptide(L)'
;MAVVTFGHKVLRLLPRLMPETTEYLRDFRPRFRQPSAADLCIEVPRMTTDQTNDKVMEVFNRHRDLVSLPVVEGNQPIGLINRSIFLSQMSKQFRQELYGRKSCIAFMDKEPLIVDEALDIDALTFKTVEYGEKALSDGFIITRDGAFAGIGNGLQLMRVVADMQASRNRQIMHSIEYASVIQQSTLRSSLDALARACPDANLVWQPRDIVGGDFYQFSTDSDGWFATVADCTGHGVPGAFMTLIASTSLNQAIEQNGPRDPARLLGHVNRSIKQMLGQMNGQDGTPGSDDGMDAACFWFEPANGRLIFAGARLSMFVLRPEADAVEMLDAQRKGVGYVDSDFDYAWQNQEAILPPGSVGFVSTDGLVDQIGGPRGIAFGKRRVRELLLEHKEKTPSELNAALLESLRIWQGEHHRRDDLTFFCFRT
;
A
#
# COMPACT_ATOMS: atom_id res chain seq x y z
N MET A 1 -4.02 13.35 -3.70
CA MET A 1 -4.23 13.85 -5.08
C MET A 1 -3.39 15.12 -5.22
N ALA A 2 -2.18 14.98 -5.70
CA ALA A 2 -1.27 16.10 -5.88
C ALA A 2 -1.11 16.36 -7.39
N VAL A 3 -1.82 17.37 -7.89
CA VAL A 3 -1.59 17.96 -9.21
C VAL A 3 -0.63 19.11 -8.99
N VAL A 4 0.60 19.01 -9.52
CA VAL A 4 1.56 20.10 -9.46
C VAL A 4 1.39 20.91 -10.73
N THR A 5 0.67 22.02 -10.63
CA THR A 5 0.47 22.97 -11.73
C THR A 5 1.42 24.16 -11.55
N PHE A 6 2.31 24.40 -12.50
CA PHE A 6 3.17 25.59 -12.53
C PHE A 6 2.41 26.78 -13.13
N GLY A 7 1.89 27.64 -12.29
CA GLY A 7 1.28 28.91 -12.67
C GLY A 7 1.18 29.82 -11.46
N HIS A 8 1.46 31.11 -11.63
CA HIS A 8 1.74 32.15 -10.63
C HIS A 8 0.77 32.33 -9.44
N LYS A 9 -0.18 31.43 -9.15
CA LYS A 9 -1.19 31.62 -8.09
C LYS A 9 -1.46 30.47 -7.13
N VAL A 10 -0.74 29.36 -7.12
CA VAL A 10 -1.03 28.23 -6.20
C VAL A 10 0.00 28.03 -5.09
N LEU A 11 0.98 28.91 -4.97
CA LEU A 11 2.02 28.85 -3.93
C LEU A 11 1.56 29.30 -2.52
N ARG A 12 0.25 29.49 -2.27
CA ARG A 12 -0.26 30.02 -1.00
C ARG A 12 -1.03 29.07 -0.09
N LEU A 13 -1.09 27.77 -0.35
CA LEU A 13 -1.96 26.87 0.43
C LEU A 13 -1.29 25.68 1.13
N LEU A 14 0.00 25.71 1.41
CA LEU A 14 0.61 24.72 2.31
C LEU A 14 1.80 25.25 3.12
N PRO A 15 1.61 26.16 4.06
CA PRO A 15 2.51 26.24 5.18
C PRO A 15 1.73 25.87 6.45
N ARG A 16 1.72 24.63 6.86
CA ARG A 16 1.36 24.21 8.24
C ARG A 16 1.09 22.72 8.42
N LEU A 17 1.85 21.85 7.77
CA LEU A 17 1.86 20.43 8.14
C LEU A 17 3.29 19.88 8.04
N MET A 18 4.20 20.48 8.81
CA MET A 18 5.41 19.82 9.30
C MET A 18 5.32 19.84 10.82
N PRO A 19 4.86 18.77 11.47
CA PRO A 19 5.27 18.53 12.84
C PRO A 19 6.78 18.29 12.79
N GLU A 20 7.51 18.90 13.71
CA GLU A 20 8.96 18.77 13.83
C GLU A 20 9.34 17.28 13.79
N THR A 21 10.21 16.91 12.88
CA THR A 21 10.69 15.54 12.62
C THR A 21 11.18 14.80 13.86
N THR A 22 11.41 15.52 14.96
CA THR A 22 11.85 15.01 16.24
C THR A 22 10.73 14.42 17.09
N GLU A 23 9.48 14.77 16.88
CA GLU A 23 8.35 14.22 17.63
C GLU A 23 7.94 12.85 17.08
N TYR A 24 8.02 12.64 15.75
CA TYR A 24 7.74 11.35 15.12
C TYR A 24 8.65 10.21 15.56
N LEU A 25 9.92 10.50 15.89
CA LEU A 25 10.88 9.48 16.32
C LEU A 25 10.72 9.09 17.80
N ARG A 26 10.02 9.88 18.61
CA ARG A 26 9.78 9.55 20.03
C ARG A 26 8.64 8.56 20.25
N ASP A 27 7.67 8.50 19.36
CA ASP A 27 6.51 7.59 19.47
C ASP A 27 6.76 6.16 18.95
N PHE A 28 7.94 5.88 18.39
CA PHE A 28 8.27 4.57 17.82
C PHE A 28 8.68 3.51 18.86
N ARG A 29 8.40 3.70 20.15
CA ARG A 29 8.49 2.65 21.16
C ARG A 29 7.16 2.45 21.86
N PRO A 30 6.17 1.79 21.24
CA PRO A 30 5.05 1.31 22.00
C PRO A 30 5.54 0.10 22.81
N ARG A 31 5.68 0.27 24.12
CA ARG A 31 5.62 -0.85 25.05
C ARG A 31 4.17 -1.35 25.12
N PHE A 32 3.66 -1.90 24.02
CA PHE A 32 2.37 -2.57 24.04
C PHE A 32 2.60 -3.95 24.68
N ARG A 33 2.12 -4.11 25.93
CA ARG A 33 1.85 -5.43 26.46
C ARG A 33 0.90 -6.11 25.47
N GLN A 34 1.30 -7.23 24.90
CA GLN A 34 0.38 -8.01 24.06
C GLN A 34 -0.82 -8.42 24.93
N PRO A 35 -2.04 -8.18 24.48
CA PRO A 35 -3.21 -8.56 25.23
C PRO A 35 -3.27 -10.10 25.37
N SER A 36 -3.71 -10.55 26.53
CA SER A 36 -3.79 -11.96 26.89
C SER A 36 -5.19 -12.32 27.37
N ALA A 37 -5.43 -13.60 27.65
CA ALA A 37 -6.69 -14.07 28.20
C ALA A 37 -7.06 -13.35 29.51
N ALA A 38 -6.09 -12.84 30.28
CA ALA A 38 -6.33 -12.03 31.46
C ALA A 38 -7.18 -10.76 31.17
N ASP A 39 -7.00 -10.16 29.97
CA ASP A 39 -7.73 -8.95 29.58
C ASP A 39 -9.21 -9.24 29.24
N LEU A 40 -9.57 -10.51 29.05
CA LEU A 40 -10.94 -11.00 28.83
C LEU A 40 -11.56 -11.59 30.07
N CYS A 41 -10.82 -11.66 31.19
CA CYS A 41 -11.27 -12.33 32.40
C CYS A 41 -12.38 -11.53 33.09
N ILE A 42 -13.58 -12.12 33.15
CA ILE A 42 -14.70 -11.59 33.90
C ILE A 42 -14.84 -12.40 35.18
N GLU A 43 -14.78 -11.74 36.32
CA GLU A 43 -15.08 -12.38 37.58
C GLU A 43 -16.58 -12.63 37.69
N VAL A 44 -16.98 -13.91 37.94
CA VAL A 44 -18.39 -14.32 38.01
C VAL A 44 -18.60 -15.20 39.22
N PRO A 45 -19.85 -15.32 39.71
CA PRO A 45 -20.23 -16.31 40.72
C PRO A 45 -19.85 -17.71 40.23
N ARG A 46 -19.31 -18.53 41.12
CA ARG A 46 -18.95 -19.94 40.85
C ARG A 46 -19.88 -20.89 41.64
N MET A 47 -20.12 -22.06 41.06
CA MET A 47 -20.89 -23.13 41.70
C MET A 47 -19.92 -24.18 42.21
N THR A 48 -20.27 -24.82 43.31
CA THR A 48 -19.56 -26.02 43.83
C THR A 48 -20.39 -27.27 43.60
N THR A 49 -19.75 -28.43 43.61
CA THR A 49 -20.40 -29.73 43.29
C THR A 49 -21.51 -30.15 44.22
N ASP A 50 -21.55 -29.61 45.40
CA ASP A 50 -22.59 -29.83 46.42
C ASP A 50 -23.84 -28.92 46.24
N GLN A 51 -23.69 -27.87 45.42
CA GLN A 51 -24.82 -26.95 45.18
C GLN A 51 -25.84 -27.54 44.22
N THR A 52 -27.09 -27.16 44.42
CA THR A 52 -28.25 -27.69 43.69
C THR A 52 -28.61 -26.91 42.45
N ASN A 53 -29.39 -27.52 41.55
CA ASN A 53 -29.92 -26.84 40.39
C ASN A 53 -30.84 -25.65 40.72
N ASP A 54 -31.57 -25.71 41.85
CA ASP A 54 -32.36 -24.57 42.33
C ASP A 54 -31.44 -23.37 42.66
N LYS A 55 -30.25 -23.61 43.19
CA LYS A 55 -29.25 -22.55 43.44
C LYS A 55 -28.69 -21.99 42.14
N VAL A 56 -28.42 -22.81 41.11
CA VAL A 56 -28.06 -22.35 39.78
C VAL A 56 -29.14 -21.43 39.20
N MET A 57 -30.42 -21.83 39.34
CA MET A 57 -31.54 -21.04 38.87
C MET A 57 -31.61 -19.67 39.59
N GLU A 58 -31.40 -19.65 40.92
CA GLU A 58 -31.32 -18.43 41.70
C GLU A 58 -30.23 -17.48 41.21
N VAL A 59 -29.01 -18.01 40.96
CA VAL A 59 -27.88 -17.22 40.49
C VAL A 59 -28.14 -16.66 39.09
N PHE A 60 -28.65 -17.46 38.17
CA PHE A 60 -29.03 -16.98 36.85
C PHE A 60 -30.15 -15.94 36.85
N ASN A 61 -31.11 -16.04 37.77
CA ASN A 61 -32.17 -15.04 37.90
C ASN A 61 -31.66 -13.72 38.47
N ARG A 62 -30.65 -13.77 39.35
CA ARG A 62 -30.00 -12.60 39.93
C ARG A 62 -29.07 -11.92 38.97
N HIS A 63 -28.35 -12.69 38.16
CA HIS A 63 -27.35 -12.23 37.19
C HIS A 63 -27.80 -12.54 35.75
N ARG A 64 -28.70 -11.69 35.24
CA ARG A 64 -29.35 -11.94 33.93
C ARG A 64 -28.42 -11.91 32.75
N ASP A 65 -27.28 -11.20 32.85
CA ASP A 65 -26.29 -11.02 31.77
C ASP A 65 -25.29 -12.17 31.70
N LEU A 66 -25.27 -13.08 32.69
CA LEU A 66 -24.39 -14.24 32.66
C LEU A 66 -24.85 -15.24 31.60
N VAL A 67 -23.92 -15.56 30.68
CA VAL A 67 -24.10 -16.60 29.67
C VAL A 67 -23.88 -17.99 30.26
N SER A 68 -22.91 -18.12 31.14
CA SER A 68 -22.53 -19.39 31.73
C SER A 68 -22.05 -19.23 33.17
N LEU A 69 -22.16 -20.31 33.94
CA LEU A 69 -21.67 -20.41 35.32
C LEU A 69 -20.61 -21.51 35.42
N PRO A 70 -19.40 -21.20 35.91
CA PRO A 70 -18.36 -22.21 36.16
C PRO A 70 -18.71 -23.07 37.39
N VAL A 71 -18.41 -24.35 37.28
CA VAL A 71 -18.46 -25.31 38.40
C VAL A 71 -17.02 -25.63 38.81
N VAL A 72 -16.76 -25.49 40.10
CA VAL A 72 -15.41 -25.73 40.66
C VAL A 72 -15.46 -26.83 41.73
N GLU A 73 -14.35 -27.55 41.85
CA GLU A 73 -14.07 -28.44 42.98
C GLU A 73 -12.83 -27.87 43.73
N GLY A 74 -13.07 -27.44 44.96
CA GLY A 74 -12.08 -26.59 45.63
C GLY A 74 -11.89 -25.24 44.88
N ASN A 75 -10.77 -25.10 44.20
CA ASN A 75 -10.49 -23.91 43.36
C ASN A 75 -10.19 -24.28 41.88
N GLN A 76 -10.31 -25.57 41.52
CA GLN A 76 -10.09 -26.02 40.16
C GLN A 76 -11.43 -26.06 39.39
N PRO A 77 -11.50 -25.51 38.18
CA PRO A 77 -12.68 -25.58 37.34
C PRO A 77 -12.86 -27.01 36.80
N ILE A 78 -14.07 -27.57 36.92
CA ILE A 78 -14.42 -28.90 36.45
C ILE A 78 -15.53 -28.92 35.41
N GLY A 79 -16.18 -27.78 35.16
CA GLY A 79 -17.26 -27.71 34.19
C GLY A 79 -17.85 -26.31 34.04
N LEU A 80 -18.73 -26.19 33.06
CA LEU A 80 -19.42 -24.94 32.74
C LEU A 80 -20.92 -25.21 32.52
N ILE A 81 -21.81 -24.42 33.12
CA ILE A 81 -23.25 -24.55 32.94
C ILE A 81 -23.71 -23.41 32.02
N ASN A 82 -24.13 -23.75 30.81
CA ASN A 82 -24.73 -22.76 29.90
C ASN A 82 -26.13 -22.39 30.32
N ARG A 83 -26.43 -21.08 30.44
CA ARG A 83 -27.71 -20.53 30.87
C ARG A 83 -28.85 -21.00 29.98
N SER A 84 -28.75 -20.86 28.66
CA SER A 84 -29.84 -21.13 27.72
C SER A 84 -30.21 -22.62 27.73
N ILE A 85 -29.17 -23.48 27.75
CA ILE A 85 -29.34 -24.93 27.79
C ILE A 85 -29.99 -25.31 29.14
N PHE A 86 -29.44 -24.79 30.25
CA PHE A 86 -29.94 -25.07 31.59
C PHE A 86 -31.41 -24.67 31.75
N LEU A 87 -31.75 -23.41 31.40
CA LEU A 87 -33.12 -22.91 31.49
C LEU A 87 -34.08 -23.71 30.59
N SER A 88 -33.70 -24.01 29.36
CA SER A 88 -34.45 -24.86 28.43
C SER A 88 -34.72 -26.24 29.00
N GLN A 89 -33.74 -26.86 29.66
CA GLN A 89 -33.96 -28.18 30.31
C GLN A 89 -34.82 -28.10 31.53
N MET A 90 -34.65 -27.10 32.37
CA MET A 90 -35.44 -26.94 33.63
C MET A 90 -36.86 -26.49 33.36
N SER A 91 -37.18 -25.86 32.23
CA SER A 91 -38.55 -25.47 31.85
C SER A 91 -39.42 -26.62 31.35
N LYS A 92 -38.86 -27.79 31.11
CA LYS A 92 -39.64 -28.99 30.71
C LYS A 92 -40.49 -29.50 31.86
N GLN A 93 -41.68 -30.01 31.53
CA GLN A 93 -42.64 -30.50 32.50
C GLN A 93 -42.02 -31.47 33.51
N PHE A 94 -42.28 -31.28 34.81
CA PHE A 94 -41.76 -32.03 35.97
C PHE A 94 -40.24 -32.00 36.18
N ARG A 95 -39.48 -31.30 35.35
CA ARG A 95 -38.02 -31.30 35.47
C ARG A 95 -37.52 -30.56 36.71
N GLN A 96 -38.17 -29.47 37.09
CA GLN A 96 -37.79 -28.69 38.29
C GLN A 96 -38.03 -29.51 39.56
N GLU A 97 -39.13 -30.22 39.64
CA GLU A 97 -39.44 -31.08 40.80
C GLU A 97 -38.47 -32.27 40.92
N LEU A 98 -38.07 -32.86 39.79
CA LEU A 98 -37.19 -34.04 39.75
C LEU A 98 -35.71 -33.68 39.94
N TYR A 99 -35.27 -32.55 39.45
CA TYR A 99 -33.86 -32.21 39.40
C TYR A 99 -33.47 -30.96 40.19
N GLY A 100 -34.43 -30.13 40.66
CA GLY A 100 -34.13 -28.88 41.35
C GLY A 100 -33.18 -29.06 42.53
N ARG A 101 -33.47 -30.08 43.36
CA ARG A 101 -32.67 -30.43 44.56
C ARG A 101 -31.45 -31.31 44.28
N LYS A 102 -31.20 -31.76 43.01
CA LYS A 102 -30.01 -32.53 42.64
C LYS A 102 -28.82 -31.60 42.39
N SER A 103 -27.62 -32.15 42.52
CA SER A 103 -26.36 -31.47 42.23
C SER A 103 -26.38 -30.85 40.83
N CYS A 104 -25.80 -29.68 40.70
CA CYS A 104 -25.62 -28.92 39.47
C CYS A 104 -24.78 -29.64 38.42
N ILE A 105 -23.96 -30.62 38.80
CA ILE A 105 -23.17 -31.48 37.92
C ILE A 105 -24.02 -32.15 36.83
N ALA A 106 -25.32 -32.38 37.09
CA ALA A 106 -26.22 -33.03 36.14
C ALA A 106 -26.43 -32.25 34.84
N PHE A 107 -26.22 -30.92 34.85
CA PHE A 107 -26.42 -30.03 33.71
C PHE A 107 -25.16 -29.27 33.26
N MET A 108 -24.01 -29.59 33.85
CA MET A 108 -22.75 -28.98 33.43
C MET A 108 -22.17 -29.66 32.20
N ASP A 109 -21.54 -28.89 31.37
CA ASP A 109 -20.55 -29.34 30.42
C ASP A 109 -19.28 -29.79 31.20
N LYS A 110 -18.82 -31.03 30.98
CA LYS A 110 -17.67 -31.60 31.69
C LYS A 110 -16.35 -31.36 31.00
N GLU A 111 -16.38 -30.88 29.76
CA GLU A 111 -15.22 -30.64 28.92
C GLU A 111 -15.27 -29.18 28.34
N PRO A 112 -15.38 -28.13 29.19
CA PRO A 112 -15.33 -26.78 28.70
C PRO A 112 -13.92 -26.41 28.21
N LEU A 113 -13.79 -25.43 27.33
CA LEU A 113 -12.48 -24.85 27.03
C LEU A 113 -11.92 -24.14 28.26
N ILE A 114 -10.77 -24.61 28.75
CA ILE A 114 -10.03 -23.99 29.86
C ILE A 114 -8.69 -23.48 29.35
N VAL A 115 -8.37 -22.24 29.68
CA VAL A 115 -7.14 -21.54 29.23
C VAL A 115 -6.45 -20.86 30.40
N ASP A 116 -5.14 -20.71 30.31
CA ASP A 116 -4.37 -19.92 31.26
C ASP A 116 -4.48 -18.42 30.94
N GLU A 117 -4.50 -17.57 31.97
CA GLU A 117 -4.62 -16.11 31.83
C GLU A 117 -3.47 -15.49 31.04
N ALA A 118 -2.29 -16.15 31.03
CA ALA A 118 -1.12 -15.67 30.29
C ALA A 118 -1.17 -15.99 28.78
N LEU A 119 -2.14 -16.80 28.34
CA LEU A 119 -2.29 -17.14 26.93
C LEU A 119 -2.58 -15.88 26.10
N ASP A 120 -1.77 -15.61 25.05
CA ASP A 120 -1.98 -14.47 24.17
C ASP A 120 -3.30 -14.61 23.35
N ILE A 121 -3.83 -13.45 22.92
CA ILE A 121 -5.14 -13.40 22.23
C ILE A 121 -5.11 -14.14 20.88
N ASP A 122 -4.00 -14.13 20.15
CA ASP A 122 -3.91 -14.82 18.87
C ASP A 122 -4.00 -16.35 19.11
N ALA A 123 -3.23 -16.89 20.06
CA ALA A 123 -3.28 -18.30 20.42
C ALA A 123 -4.63 -18.71 21.05
N LEU A 124 -5.23 -17.82 21.86
CA LEU A 124 -6.58 -18.03 22.40
C LEU A 124 -7.62 -18.11 21.29
N THR A 125 -7.52 -17.25 20.30
CA THR A 125 -8.43 -17.25 19.13
C THR A 125 -8.35 -18.56 18.38
N PHE A 126 -7.13 -19.04 18.08
CA PHE A 126 -6.96 -20.36 17.44
C PHE A 126 -7.56 -21.50 18.26
N LYS A 127 -7.27 -21.56 19.56
CA LYS A 127 -7.84 -22.60 20.46
C LYS A 127 -9.37 -22.53 20.50
N THR A 128 -9.94 -21.32 20.54
CA THR A 128 -11.40 -21.14 20.57
C THR A 128 -12.05 -21.62 19.27
N VAL A 129 -11.43 -21.34 18.12
CA VAL A 129 -11.90 -21.81 16.80
C VAL A 129 -11.75 -23.34 16.69
N GLU A 130 -10.63 -23.90 17.12
CA GLU A 130 -10.38 -25.34 17.12
C GLU A 130 -11.36 -26.10 18.02
N TYR A 131 -11.70 -25.53 19.18
CA TYR A 131 -12.70 -26.09 20.09
C TYR A 131 -14.13 -26.07 19.51
N GLY A 132 -14.41 -25.11 18.64
CA GLY A 132 -15.65 -24.99 17.88
C GLY A 132 -16.66 -23.98 18.44
N GLU A 133 -17.88 -24.00 17.89
CA GLU A 133 -18.95 -23.02 18.17
C GLU A 133 -19.30 -22.92 19.65
N LYS A 134 -19.11 -24.01 20.40
CA LYS A 134 -19.44 -24.07 21.81
C LYS A 134 -18.62 -23.08 22.65
N ALA A 135 -17.32 -22.95 22.39
CA ALA A 135 -16.47 -22.00 23.10
C ALA A 135 -16.87 -20.55 22.80
N LEU A 136 -17.38 -20.28 21.60
CA LEU A 136 -17.88 -18.95 21.22
C LEU A 136 -19.23 -18.61 21.86
N SER A 137 -20.14 -19.60 21.95
CA SER A 137 -21.49 -19.42 22.49
C SER A 137 -21.54 -19.47 24.01
N ASP A 138 -20.84 -20.42 24.60
CA ASP A 138 -20.90 -20.70 26.04
C ASP A 138 -19.81 -19.96 26.83
N GLY A 139 -18.76 -19.52 26.12
CA GLY A 139 -17.57 -18.94 26.71
C GLY A 139 -16.53 -20.01 27.10
N PHE A 140 -15.49 -19.56 27.76
CA PHE A 140 -14.36 -20.39 28.19
C PHE A 140 -13.92 -20.00 29.60
N ILE A 141 -13.32 -20.94 30.30
CA ILE A 141 -12.84 -20.71 31.67
C ILE A 141 -11.40 -20.22 31.59
N ILE A 142 -11.09 -19.19 32.39
CA ILE A 142 -9.75 -18.64 32.55
C ILE A 142 -9.19 -19.04 33.89
N THR A 143 -7.98 -19.58 33.91
CA THR A 143 -7.29 -19.98 35.12
C THR A 143 -6.02 -19.17 35.35
N ARG A 144 -5.62 -19.04 36.61
CA ARG A 144 -4.35 -18.51 37.08
C ARG A 144 -3.65 -19.60 37.89
N ASP A 145 -2.50 -20.07 37.45
CA ASP A 145 -1.78 -21.16 38.08
C ASP A 145 -2.65 -22.43 38.27
N GLY A 146 -3.53 -22.73 37.30
CA GLY A 146 -4.49 -23.83 37.37
C GLY A 146 -5.74 -23.57 38.23
N ALA A 147 -5.79 -22.48 39.00
CA ALA A 147 -6.94 -22.12 39.80
C ALA A 147 -7.93 -21.26 38.97
N PHE A 148 -9.21 -21.41 39.27
CA PHE A 148 -10.25 -20.59 38.60
C PHE A 148 -10.02 -19.10 38.87
N ALA A 149 -9.93 -18.31 37.79
CA ALA A 149 -9.80 -16.86 37.82
C ALA A 149 -11.08 -16.14 37.35
N GLY A 150 -11.73 -16.68 36.31
CA GLY A 150 -12.95 -16.10 35.74
C GLY A 150 -13.37 -16.80 34.46
N ILE A 151 -14.27 -16.14 33.72
CA ILE A 151 -14.71 -16.62 32.39
C ILE A 151 -14.43 -15.56 31.34
N GLY A 152 -14.13 -16.02 30.12
CA GLY A 152 -14.13 -15.19 28.93
C GLY A 152 -15.32 -15.55 28.03
N ASN A 153 -15.76 -14.62 27.21
CA ASN A 153 -16.81 -14.87 26.24
C ASN A 153 -16.38 -14.54 24.80
N GLY A 154 -17.00 -15.22 23.83
CA GLY A 154 -16.64 -15.10 22.43
C GLY A 154 -16.84 -13.70 21.87
N LEU A 155 -17.83 -12.94 22.32
CA LEU A 155 -18.10 -11.58 21.85
C LEU A 155 -16.97 -10.61 22.25
N GLN A 156 -16.47 -10.74 23.49
CA GLN A 156 -15.35 -9.92 23.94
C GLN A 156 -14.06 -10.30 23.20
N LEU A 157 -13.83 -11.60 23.00
CA LEU A 157 -12.69 -12.07 22.20
C LEU A 157 -12.73 -11.45 20.79
N MET A 158 -13.88 -11.52 20.12
CA MET A 158 -14.05 -10.91 18.79
C MET A 158 -13.78 -9.40 18.78
N ARG A 159 -14.23 -8.68 19.81
CA ARG A 159 -13.95 -7.22 19.91
C ARG A 159 -12.47 -6.95 20.06
N VAL A 160 -11.79 -7.64 20.96
CA VAL A 160 -10.35 -7.46 21.16
C VAL A 160 -9.56 -7.81 19.91
N VAL A 161 -9.91 -8.89 19.20
CA VAL A 161 -9.29 -9.25 17.91
C VAL A 161 -9.53 -8.17 16.87
N ALA A 162 -10.76 -7.65 16.75
CA ALA A 162 -11.06 -6.57 15.79
C ALA A 162 -10.26 -5.29 16.10
N ASP A 163 -10.18 -4.90 17.37
CA ASP A 163 -9.40 -3.72 17.81
C ASP A 163 -7.89 -3.90 17.55
N MET A 164 -7.36 -5.11 17.79
CA MET A 164 -5.96 -5.44 17.48
C MET A 164 -5.69 -5.35 15.98
N GLN A 165 -6.55 -5.91 15.13
CA GLN A 165 -6.41 -5.82 13.68
C GLN A 165 -6.49 -4.38 13.19
N ALA A 166 -7.46 -3.60 13.68
CA ALA A 166 -7.56 -2.19 13.36
C ALA A 166 -6.33 -1.38 13.79
N SER A 167 -5.73 -1.72 14.95
CA SER A 167 -4.51 -1.09 15.44
C SER A 167 -3.30 -1.45 14.57
N ARG A 168 -3.12 -2.74 14.24
CA ARG A 168 -2.06 -3.22 13.35
C ARG A 168 -2.15 -2.56 11.97
N ASN A 169 -3.36 -2.50 11.40
CA ASN A 169 -3.58 -1.85 10.11
C ASN A 169 -3.22 -0.36 10.15
N ARG A 170 -3.62 0.35 11.22
CA ARG A 170 -3.24 1.76 11.39
C ARG A 170 -1.72 1.95 11.45
N GLN A 171 -0.99 1.11 12.19
CA GLN A 171 0.47 1.20 12.26
C GLN A 171 1.14 0.97 10.90
N ILE A 172 0.67 -0.02 10.13
CA ILE A 172 1.16 -0.27 8.77
C ILE A 172 0.88 0.94 7.88
N MET A 173 -0.34 1.49 7.91
CA MET A 173 -0.72 2.66 7.12
C MET A 173 0.15 3.87 7.46
N HIS A 174 0.36 4.17 8.74
CA HIS A 174 1.26 5.26 9.16
C HIS A 174 2.69 5.08 8.63
N SER A 175 3.20 3.84 8.62
CA SER A 175 4.54 3.57 8.07
C SER A 175 4.61 3.84 6.57
N ILE A 176 3.56 3.48 5.82
CA ILE A 176 3.47 3.73 4.38
C ILE A 176 3.28 5.23 4.09
N GLU A 177 2.47 5.93 4.87
CA GLU A 177 2.30 7.38 4.77
C GLU A 177 3.65 8.12 5.00
N TYR A 178 4.44 7.67 5.97
CA TYR A 178 5.77 8.23 6.19
C TYR A 178 6.72 7.95 5.01
N ALA A 179 6.69 6.74 4.44
CA ALA A 179 7.45 6.41 3.23
C ALA A 179 7.05 7.30 2.04
N SER A 180 5.75 7.64 1.90
CA SER A 180 5.25 8.57 0.89
C SER A 180 5.83 9.97 1.04
N VAL A 181 5.96 10.48 2.27
CA VAL A 181 6.59 11.78 2.53
C VAL A 181 8.06 11.78 2.07
N ILE A 182 8.80 10.70 2.35
CA ILE A 182 10.19 10.56 1.90
C ILE A 182 10.26 10.52 0.37
N GLN A 183 9.46 9.67 -0.28
CA GLN A 183 9.42 9.56 -1.74
C GLN A 183 9.11 10.90 -2.40
N GLN A 184 8.05 11.60 -1.94
CA GLN A 184 7.67 12.91 -2.46
C GLN A 184 8.76 13.96 -2.25
N SER A 185 9.45 13.96 -1.10
CA SER A 185 10.55 14.90 -0.83
C SER A 185 11.72 14.67 -1.78
N THR A 186 12.07 13.41 -2.04
CA THR A 186 13.14 13.04 -2.97
C THR A 186 12.82 13.48 -4.39
N LEU A 187 11.61 13.25 -4.86
CA LEU A 187 11.16 13.63 -6.20
C LEU A 187 11.06 15.14 -6.38
N ARG A 188 10.53 15.85 -5.37
CA ARG A 188 10.37 17.31 -5.43
C ARG A 188 11.69 18.06 -5.58
N SER A 189 12.80 17.53 -5.08
CA SER A 189 14.09 18.21 -5.15
C SER A 189 14.52 18.59 -6.58
N SER A 190 14.07 17.84 -7.59
CA SER A 190 14.37 18.09 -9.00
C SER A 190 13.40 19.07 -9.70
N LEU A 191 12.20 19.29 -9.14
CA LEU A 191 11.18 20.16 -9.77
C LEU A 191 11.59 21.64 -9.82
N ASP A 192 12.31 22.13 -8.82
CA ASP A 192 12.81 23.50 -8.80
C ASP A 192 13.83 23.77 -9.93
N ALA A 193 14.59 22.75 -10.32
CA ALA A 193 15.50 22.81 -11.45
C ALA A 193 14.71 22.94 -12.76
N LEU A 194 13.68 22.13 -12.96
CA LEU A 194 12.81 22.19 -14.13
C LEU A 194 12.10 23.54 -14.25
N ALA A 195 11.50 24.04 -13.16
CA ALA A 195 10.75 25.31 -13.17
C ALA A 195 11.60 26.51 -13.62
N ARG A 196 12.91 26.47 -13.35
CA ARG A 196 13.84 27.52 -13.82
C ARG A 196 14.27 27.33 -15.27
N ALA A 197 14.44 26.08 -15.71
CA ALA A 197 14.98 25.78 -17.03
C ALA A 197 13.91 25.70 -18.12
N CYS A 198 12.71 25.26 -17.78
CA CYS A 198 11.59 25.11 -18.69
C CYS A 198 10.28 25.57 -18.02
N PRO A 199 10.00 26.89 -18.00
CA PRO A 199 8.79 27.41 -17.37
C PRO A 199 7.50 26.97 -18.08
N ASP A 200 7.57 26.61 -19.37
CA ASP A 200 6.45 26.06 -20.13
C ASP A 200 6.50 24.53 -20.17
N ALA A 201 6.46 23.95 -18.98
CA ALA A 201 6.39 22.51 -18.77
C ALA A 201 5.36 22.17 -17.68
N ASN A 202 4.80 20.97 -17.77
CA ASN A 202 3.88 20.44 -16.76
C ASN A 202 4.08 18.95 -16.56
N LEU A 203 4.09 18.53 -15.31
CA LEU A 203 4.23 17.15 -14.88
C LEU A 203 2.98 16.72 -14.12
N VAL A 204 2.49 15.53 -14.43
CA VAL A 204 1.50 14.79 -13.64
C VAL A 204 2.18 13.57 -13.08
N TRP A 205 2.10 13.40 -11.77
CA TRP A 205 2.56 12.21 -11.05
C TRP A 205 1.49 11.82 -10.03
N GLN A 206 0.88 10.67 -10.22
CA GLN A 206 -0.21 10.17 -9.40
C GLN A 206 0.01 8.68 -9.14
N PRO A 207 0.59 8.30 -8.01
CA PRO A 207 0.71 6.90 -7.67
C PRO A 207 -0.68 6.25 -7.52
N ARG A 208 -0.77 4.97 -7.86
CA ARG A 208 -1.98 4.16 -7.70
C ARG A 208 -2.33 3.97 -6.24
N ASP A 209 -1.32 3.70 -5.44
CA ASP A 209 -1.40 3.50 -4.01
C ASP A 209 -0.90 4.77 -3.26
N ILE A 210 -0.50 4.65 -2.01
CA ILE A 210 0.04 5.78 -1.23
C ILE A 210 1.45 6.15 -1.69
N VAL A 211 2.22 5.16 -2.15
CA VAL A 211 3.54 5.27 -2.77
C VAL A 211 3.51 4.52 -4.10
N GLY A 212 4.40 4.84 -5.03
CA GLY A 212 4.38 4.28 -6.39
C GLY A 212 5.75 3.84 -6.91
N GLY A 213 5.71 3.07 -8.01
CA GLY A 213 6.88 2.65 -8.79
C GLY A 213 7.34 3.70 -9.80
N ASP A 214 6.44 4.60 -10.21
CA ASP A 214 6.78 5.68 -11.13
C ASP A 214 7.63 6.75 -10.45
N PHE A 215 8.61 7.26 -11.20
CA PHE A 215 9.34 8.45 -10.77
C PHE A 215 9.73 9.35 -11.94
N TYR A 216 10.14 10.54 -11.60
CA TYR A 216 10.68 11.54 -12.52
C TYR A 216 11.91 12.21 -11.90
N GLN A 217 12.77 12.71 -12.76
CA GLN A 217 13.94 13.46 -12.31
C GLN A 217 14.35 14.49 -13.34
N PHE A 218 14.74 15.67 -12.86
CA PHE A 218 15.21 16.79 -13.68
C PHE A 218 16.57 17.25 -13.20
N SER A 219 17.42 17.65 -14.15
CA SER A 219 18.71 18.25 -13.88
C SER A 219 18.99 19.34 -14.90
N THR A 220 19.79 20.33 -14.53
CA THR A 220 20.14 21.46 -15.40
C THR A 220 21.65 21.61 -15.49
N ASP A 221 22.12 22.08 -16.64
CA ASP A 221 23.50 22.49 -16.87
C ASP A 221 23.49 23.86 -17.58
N SER A 222 24.66 24.41 -17.90
CA SER A 222 24.81 25.73 -18.54
C SER A 222 24.01 25.89 -19.83
N ASP A 223 23.88 24.82 -20.62
CA ASP A 223 23.41 24.88 -22.01
C ASP A 223 22.02 24.26 -22.20
N GLY A 224 21.49 23.57 -21.17
CA GLY A 224 20.22 22.89 -21.32
C GLY A 224 19.74 22.20 -20.04
N TRP A 225 18.78 21.31 -20.21
CA TRP A 225 18.19 20.55 -19.12
C TRP A 225 17.92 19.10 -19.51
N PHE A 226 18.02 18.26 -18.51
CA PHE A 226 17.73 16.82 -18.57
C PHE A 226 16.41 16.52 -17.90
N ALA A 227 15.68 15.57 -18.48
CA ALA A 227 14.51 14.99 -17.86
C ALA A 227 14.47 13.48 -18.02
N THR A 228 13.92 12.80 -17.03
CA THR A 228 13.49 11.41 -17.12
C THR A 228 12.11 11.24 -16.55
N VAL A 229 11.34 10.35 -17.18
CA VAL A 229 10.14 9.73 -16.65
C VAL A 229 10.38 8.23 -16.70
N ALA A 230 10.15 7.57 -15.58
CA ALA A 230 10.44 6.16 -15.45
C ALA A 230 9.36 5.44 -14.65
N ASP A 231 9.17 4.18 -14.99
CA ASP A 231 8.24 3.23 -14.42
C ASP A 231 9.03 2.02 -13.92
N CYS A 232 9.06 1.81 -12.62
CA CYS A 232 9.76 0.69 -12.00
C CYS A 232 8.83 -0.50 -11.81
N THR A 233 9.41 -1.70 -11.80
CA THR A 233 8.67 -2.94 -11.52
C THR A 233 7.91 -2.85 -10.20
N GLY A 234 6.60 -3.09 -10.28
CA GLY A 234 5.71 -3.16 -9.13
C GLY A 234 5.20 -1.79 -8.66
N HIS A 235 4.11 -1.83 -7.95
CA HIS A 235 3.44 -0.65 -7.40
C HIS A 235 3.45 -0.72 -5.85
N GLY A 236 3.02 0.36 -5.18
CA GLY A 236 3.01 0.43 -3.73
C GLY A 236 4.42 0.36 -3.13
N VAL A 237 4.57 -0.31 -2.01
CA VAL A 237 5.84 -0.35 -1.25
C VAL A 237 7.00 -0.97 -2.05
N PRO A 238 6.85 -2.13 -2.73
CA PRO A 238 7.93 -2.67 -3.57
C PRO A 238 8.35 -1.70 -4.68
N GLY A 239 7.40 -1.10 -5.40
CA GLY A 239 7.70 -0.09 -6.41
C GLY A 239 8.44 1.12 -5.85
N ALA A 240 8.06 1.61 -4.66
CA ALA A 240 8.74 2.73 -4.01
C ALA A 240 10.21 2.41 -3.66
N PHE A 241 10.53 1.18 -3.27
CA PHE A 241 11.92 0.76 -3.08
C PHE A 241 12.70 0.75 -4.40
N MET A 242 12.09 0.24 -5.47
CA MET A 242 12.69 0.28 -6.80
C MET A 242 12.92 1.72 -7.28
N THR A 243 11.95 2.61 -7.07
CA THR A 243 12.09 4.05 -7.34
C THR A 243 13.29 4.64 -6.61
N LEU A 244 13.51 4.31 -5.33
CA LEU A 244 14.62 4.82 -4.56
C LEU A 244 15.97 4.32 -5.12
N ILE A 245 16.08 3.04 -5.46
CA ILE A 245 17.28 2.45 -6.06
C ILE A 245 17.56 3.11 -7.41
N ALA A 246 16.57 3.18 -8.29
CA ALA A 246 16.70 3.70 -9.63
C ALA A 246 17.06 5.20 -9.65
N SER A 247 16.34 6.02 -8.87
CA SER A 247 16.58 7.47 -8.79
C SER A 247 17.94 7.79 -8.18
N THR A 248 18.36 7.06 -7.15
CA THR A 248 19.71 7.22 -6.56
C THR A 248 20.79 6.85 -7.55
N SER A 249 20.63 5.73 -8.28
CA SER A 249 21.56 5.31 -9.32
C SER A 249 21.65 6.33 -10.47
N LEU A 250 20.53 6.92 -10.86
CA LEU A 250 20.49 7.96 -11.89
C LEU A 250 21.16 9.26 -11.41
N ASN A 251 20.92 9.68 -10.17
CA ASN A 251 21.62 10.84 -9.58
C ASN A 251 23.14 10.62 -9.63
N GLN A 252 23.62 9.47 -9.20
CA GLN A 252 25.04 9.12 -9.22
C GLN A 252 25.60 9.11 -10.65
N ALA A 253 24.82 8.59 -11.60
CA ALA A 253 25.20 8.58 -13.01
C ALA A 253 25.34 10.00 -13.57
N ILE A 254 24.41 10.91 -13.25
CA ILE A 254 24.44 12.33 -13.66
C ILE A 254 25.63 13.06 -13.02
N GLU A 255 25.89 12.85 -11.75
CA GLU A 255 27.05 13.46 -11.06
C GLU A 255 28.38 13.03 -11.69
N GLN A 256 28.50 11.77 -12.08
CA GLN A 256 29.76 11.21 -12.67
C GLN A 256 29.95 11.53 -14.14
N ASN A 257 28.88 11.59 -14.92
CA ASN A 257 28.95 11.65 -16.40
C ASN A 257 28.36 12.93 -16.98
N GLY A 258 27.72 13.76 -16.17
CA GLY A 258 26.88 14.87 -16.64
C GLY A 258 25.54 14.39 -17.21
N PRO A 259 24.58 15.32 -17.46
CA PRO A 259 23.22 15.00 -17.89
C PRO A 259 23.04 14.89 -19.42
N ARG A 260 24.08 15.15 -20.23
CA ARG A 260 23.97 15.38 -21.68
C ARG A 260 23.87 14.12 -22.53
N ASP A 261 24.14 12.95 -21.97
CA ASP A 261 24.13 11.67 -22.69
C ASP A 261 23.14 10.68 -22.06
N PRO A 262 21.84 10.77 -22.43
CA PRO A 262 20.79 9.91 -21.89
C PRO A 262 21.07 8.41 -22.03
N ALA A 263 21.61 7.96 -23.15
CA ALA A 263 21.92 6.56 -23.40
C ALA A 263 22.98 6.03 -22.44
N ARG A 264 24.03 6.81 -22.19
CA ARG A 264 25.09 6.47 -21.23
C ARG A 264 24.55 6.41 -19.80
N LEU A 265 23.64 7.31 -19.44
CA LEU A 265 22.99 7.30 -18.13
C LEU A 265 22.16 6.02 -17.92
N LEU A 266 21.35 5.61 -18.91
CA LEU A 266 20.60 4.34 -18.85
C LEU A 266 21.54 3.14 -18.67
N GLY A 267 22.65 3.10 -19.41
CA GLY A 267 23.67 2.03 -19.25
C GLY A 267 24.30 2.01 -17.86
N HIS A 268 24.55 3.17 -17.25
CA HIS A 268 25.07 3.25 -15.89
C HIS A 268 24.04 2.72 -14.88
N VAL A 269 22.78 3.17 -14.97
CA VAL A 269 21.69 2.75 -14.09
C VAL A 269 21.44 1.24 -14.22
N ASN A 270 21.50 0.69 -15.45
CA ASN A 270 21.37 -0.76 -15.70
C ASN A 270 22.39 -1.56 -14.88
N ARG A 271 23.67 -1.21 -14.97
CA ARG A 271 24.72 -1.88 -14.19
C ARG A 271 24.50 -1.76 -12.69
N SER A 272 24.13 -0.55 -12.22
CA SER A 272 23.88 -0.30 -10.81
C SER A 272 22.74 -1.16 -10.26
N ILE A 273 21.57 -1.18 -10.93
CA ILE A 273 20.41 -1.97 -10.51
C ILE A 273 20.77 -3.45 -10.48
N LYS A 274 21.39 -3.97 -11.55
CA LYS A 274 21.80 -5.38 -11.62
C LYS A 274 22.76 -5.77 -10.50
N GLN A 275 23.70 -4.91 -10.16
CA GLN A 275 24.65 -5.16 -9.06
C GLN A 275 23.96 -5.15 -7.71
N MET A 276 23.07 -4.15 -7.45
CA MET A 276 22.38 -4.01 -6.17
C MET A 276 21.39 -5.15 -5.91
N LEU A 277 20.71 -5.64 -6.96
CA LEU A 277 19.71 -6.71 -6.85
C LEU A 277 20.30 -8.12 -7.09
N GLY A 278 21.60 -8.22 -7.42
CA GLY A 278 22.22 -9.51 -7.72
C GLY A 278 21.72 -10.14 -9.02
N GLN A 279 21.16 -9.36 -9.95
CA GLN A 279 20.61 -9.81 -11.24
C GLN A 279 21.72 -9.98 -12.30
N MET A 280 22.90 -10.37 -11.88
CA MET A 280 24.03 -10.73 -12.73
C MET A 280 23.82 -12.14 -13.26
N ASN A 281 23.89 -12.33 -14.56
CA ASN A 281 23.69 -13.58 -15.32
C ASN A 281 23.74 -14.86 -14.48
N GLY A 282 22.57 -15.42 -14.28
CA GLY A 282 22.14 -16.74 -13.81
C GLY A 282 23.14 -17.83 -13.37
N GLN A 283 24.18 -17.54 -12.60
CA GLN A 283 25.14 -18.57 -12.19
C GLN A 283 24.84 -19.25 -10.86
N ASP A 284 23.91 -18.76 -10.03
CA ASP A 284 23.69 -19.32 -8.70
C ASP A 284 22.32 -19.98 -8.46
N GLY A 285 21.50 -20.24 -9.49
CA GLY A 285 20.30 -21.08 -9.38
C GLY A 285 19.23 -20.65 -8.38
N THR A 286 19.39 -19.52 -7.71
CA THR A 286 18.33 -18.89 -6.91
C THR A 286 17.45 -18.08 -7.85
N PRO A 287 16.10 -18.19 -7.76
CA PRO A 287 15.21 -17.30 -8.48
C PRO A 287 15.42 -15.89 -7.93
N GLY A 288 16.29 -15.11 -8.56
CA GLY A 288 16.38 -13.69 -8.32
C GLY A 288 15.09 -13.03 -8.79
N SER A 289 14.74 -11.88 -8.21
CA SER A 289 13.69 -11.02 -8.76
C SER A 289 14.08 -10.61 -10.19
N ASP A 290 13.10 -10.37 -11.06
CA ASP A 290 13.28 -9.74 -12.37
C ASP A 290 12.80 -8.29 -12.28
N ASP A 291 13.51 -7.49 -11.50
CA ASP A 291 13.14 -6.11 -11.21
C ASP A 291 13.98 -5.12 -12.01
N GLY A 292 13.34 -4.09 -12.49
CA GLY A 292 13.95 -3.08 -13.32
C GLY A 292 13.11 -1.84 -13.48
N MET A 293 13.37 -1.07 -14.51
CA MET A 293 12.53 0.07 -14.88
C MET A 293 12.44 0.22 -16.39
N ASP A 294 11.33 0.74 -16.85
CA ASP A 294 11.14 1.31 -18.17
C ASP A 294 11.33 2.83 -18.05
N ALA A 295 12.07 3.44 -18.98
CA ALA A 295 12.43 4.84 -18.83
C ALA A 295 12.52 5.56 -20.18
N ALA A 296 12.14 6.83 -20.15
CA ALA A 296 12.41 7.81 -21.20
C ALA A 296 13.31 8.90 -20.63
N CYS A 297 14.53 8.98 -21.13
CA CYS A 297 15.52 9.97 -20.73
C CYS A 297 15.83 10.89 -21.91
N PHE A 298 15.95 12.18 -21.66
CA PHE A 298 16.34 13.11 -22.71
C PHE A 298 17.06 14.35 -22.18
N TRP A 299 17.88 14.91 -23.03
CA TRP A 299 18.55 16.20 -22.87
C TRP A 299 18.03 17.18 -23.91
N PHE A 300 17.71 18.39 -23.51
CA PHE A 300 17.24 19.44 -24.40
C PHE A 300 18.09 20.71 -24.27
N GLU A 301 18.51 21.24 -25.42
CA GLU A 301 19.28 22.47 -25.58
C GLU A 301 18.38 23.59 -26.15
N PRO A 302 17.86 24.51 -25.34
CA PRO A 302 16.94 25.54 -25.82
C PRO A 302 17.52 26.47 -26.90
N ALA A 303 18.83 26.75 -26.86
CA ALA A 303 19.48 27.69 -27.78
C ALA A 303 19.39 27.27 -29.26
N ASN A 304 19.37 25.97 -29.55
CA ASN A 304 19.36 25.46 -30.92
C ASN A 304 18.19 24.47 -31.15
N GLY A 305 17.34 24.23 -30.16
CA GLY A 305 16.23 23.31 -30.22
C GLY A 305 16.65 21.83 -30.30
N ARG A 306 17.90 21.50 -29.97
CA ARG A 306 18.40 20.13 -30.05
C ARG A 306 17.91 19.29 -28.91
N LEU A 307 17.26 18.18 -29.24
CA LEU A 307 16.82 17.14 -28.33
C LEU A 307 17.66 15.90 -28.56
N ILE A 308 18.20 15.34 -27.46
CA ILE A 308 18.86 14.04 -27.45
C ILE A 308 18.00 13.12 -26.57
N PHE A 309 17.48 12.03 -27.12
CA PHE A 309 16.55 11.12 -26.49
C PHE A 309 17.11 9.70 -26.45
N ALA A 310 16.95 9.01 -25.34
CA ALA A 310 17.14 7.57 -25.22
C ALA A 310 15.97 6.96 -24.42
N GLY A 311 15.29 6.02 -25.02
CA GLY A 311 14.16 5.30 -24.40
C GLY A 311 14.50 3.84 -24.15
N ALA A 312 14.19 3.38 -22.94
CA ALA A 312 14.13 1.99 -22.54
C ALA A 312 12.65 1.62 -22.37
N ARG A 313 12.03 1.04 -23.41
CA ARG A 313 10.61 0.71 -23.56
C ARG A 313 9.63 1.89 -23.51
N LEU A 314 9.98 3.05 -22.95
CA LEU A 314 9.14 4.26 -22.98
C LEU A 314 9.57 5.18 -24.13
N SER A 315 8.63 5.42 -25.05
CA SER A 315 8.82 6.28 -26.22
C SER A 315 8.37 7.70 -25.93
N MET A 316 8.89 8.68 -26.71
CA MET A 316 8.50 10.07 -26.61
C MET A 316 7.64 10.48 -27.81
N PHE A 317 6.56 11.20 -27.56
CA PHE A 317 5.75 11.85 -28.58
C PHE A 317 6.25 13.28 -28.83
N VAL A 318 6.36 13.64 -30.08
CA VAL A 318 6.76 14.98 -30.53
C VAL A 318 5.72 15.52 -31.48
N LEU A 319 5.23 16.73 -31.21
CA LEU A 319 4.33 17.45 -32.09
C LEU A 319 4.96 18.78 -32.49
N ARG A 320 5.26 18.92 -33.77
CA ARG A 320 5.81 20.17 -34.33
C ARG A 320 4.67 21.16 -34.64
N PRO A 321 4.92 22.48 -34.61
CA PRO A 321 3.86 23.48 -34.78
C PRO A 321 3.03 23.30 -36.05
N GLU A 322 3.70 23.06 -37.19
CA GLU A 322 3.06 22.93 -38.50
C GLU A 322 2.62 21.48 -38.83
N ALA A 323 2.83 20.54 -37.91
CA ALA A 323 2.55 19.14 -38.20
C ALA A 323 1.05 18.79 -38.02
N ASP A 324 0.55 17.94 -38.91
CA ASP A 324 -0.79 17.35 -38.85
C ASP A 324 -0.79 15.97 -38.19
N ALA A 325 0.38 15.51 -37.72
CA ALA A 325 0.52 14.24 -37.05
C ALA A 325 1.58 14.32 -35.94
N VAL A 326 1.37 13.51 -34.90
CA VAL A 326 2.32 13.35 -33.78
C VAL A 326 3.37 12.33 -34.20
N GLU A 327 4.63 12.75 -34.24
CA GLU A 327 5.79 11.87 -34.40
C GLU A 327 6.05 11.09 -33.10
N MET A 328 6.77 9.98 -33.22
CA MET A 328 7.21 9.21 -32.06
C MET A 328 8.72 8.91 -32.19
N LEU A 329 9.48 9.29 -31.18
CA LEU A 329 10.83 8.80 -30.99
C LEU A 329 10.72 7.47 -30.27
N ASP A 330 11.02 6.40 -31.00
CA ASP A 330 10.80 5.03 -30.53
C ASP A 330 11.85 4.63 -29.48
N ALA A 331 11.38 4.04 -28.40
CA ALA A 331 12.24 3.44 -27.41
C ALA A 331 12.86 2.13 -27.91
N GLN A 332 14.01 1.79 -27.37
CA GLN A 332 14.58 0.44 -27.52
C GLN A 332 13.77 -0.56 -26.69
N ARG A 333 13.75 -1.83 -27.13
CA ARG A 333 12.91 -2.89 -26.55
C ARG A 333 13.38 -3.41 -25.20
N LYS A 334 14.59 -3.06 -24.78
CA LYS A 334 15.18 -3.50 -23.52
C LYS A 334 14.92 -2.45 -22.45
N GLY A 335 14.37 -2.90 -21.33
CA GLY A 335 14.26 -2.09 -20.10
C GLY A 335 15.58 -2.09 -19.33
N VAL A 336 15.66 -1.32 -18.27
CA VAL A 336 16.85 -1.10 -17.46
C VAL A 336 16.81 -1.99 -16.21
N GLY A 337 17.86 -2.75 -15.94
CA GLY A 337 17.98 -3.60 -14.75
C GLY A 337 17.46 -5.01 -14.92
N TYR A 338 16.48 -5.26 -15.80
CA TYR A 338 15.86 -6.57 -16.00
C TYR A 338 16.85 -7.67 -16.37
N VAL A 339 16.52 -8.89 -16.01
CA VAL A 339 17.35 -10.07 -16.30
C VAL A 339 17.60 -10.24 -17.81
N ASP A 340 16.60 -9.93 -18.64
CA ASP A 340 16.67 -10.04 -20.10
C ASP A 340 17.54 -8.96 -20.78
N SER A 341 17.96 -7.92 -20.06
CA SER A 341 18.89 -6.89 -20.54
C SER A 341 20.33 -7.30 -20.18
N ASP A 342 21.24 -7.27 -21.14
CA ASP A 342 22.64 -7.57 -20.87
C ASP A 342 23.24 -6.55 -19.88
N PHE A 343 24.22 -6.97 -19.08
CA PHE A 343 24.89 -6.10 -18.10
C PHE A 343 25.48 -4.84 -18.75
N ASP A 344 26.10 -5.00 -19.89
CA ASP A 344 26.72 -3.93 -20.69
C ASP A 344 25.87 -3.51 -21.90
N TYR A 345 24.53 -3.70 -21.81
CA TYR A 345 23.65 -3.26 -22.88
C TYR A 345 23.82 -1.76 -23.14
N ALA A 346 24.05 -1.39 -24.41
CA ALA A 346 24.27 -0.02 -24.83
C ALA A 346 23.00 0.54 -25.49
N TRP A 347 22.25 1.36 -24.74
CA TRP A 347 21.20 2.18 -25.33
C TRP A 347 21.81 3.15 -26.33
N GLN A 348 21.00 3.65 -27.25
CA GLN A 348 21.43 4.58 -28.30
C GLN A 348 20.65 5.88 -28.18
N ASN A 349 21.37 6.99 -28.35
CA ASN A 349 20.75 8.30 -28.45
C ASN A 349 20.14 8.49 -29.85
N GLN A 350 18.95 9.08 -29.88
CA GLN A 350 18.30 9.64 -31.07
C GLN A 350 18.35 11.15 -30.94
N GLU A 351 18.65 11.84 -32.03
CA GLU A 351 18.69 13.29 -32.05
C GLU A 351 17.55 13.84 -32.91
N ALA A 352 16.95 14.92 -32.44
CA ALA A 352 15.94 15.66 -33.18
C ALA A 352 16.13 17.16 -32.97
N ILE A 353 15.77 17.97 -33.98
CA ILE A 353 15.65 19.41 -33.79
C ILE A 353 14.18 19.75 -33.64
N LEU A 354 13.85 20.41 -32.53
CA LEU A 354 12.52 20.87 -32.21
C LEU A 354 12.42 22.38 -32.48
N PRO A 355 11.68 22.79 -33.52
CA PRO A 355 11.41 24.23 -33.73
C PRO A 355 10.67 24.84 -32.53
N PRO A 356 10.80 26.17 -32.31
CA PRO A 356 10.03 26.85 -31.28
C PRO A 356 8.53 26.59 -31.38
N GLY A 357 7.87 26.31 -30.25
CA GLY A 357 6.47 25.94 -30.19
C GLY A 357 6.19 24.43 -30.34
N SER A 358 7.21 23.59 -30.55
CA SER A 358 7.03 22.12 -30.52
C SER A 358 6.63 21.66 -29.13
N VAL A 359 5.83 20.58 -29.10
CA VAL A 359 5.44 19.90 -27.86
C VAL A 359 6.15 18.57 -27.74
N GLY A 360 6.84 18.35 -26.62
CA GLY A 360 7.36 17.04 -26.22
C GLY A 360 6.47 16.44 -25.14
N PHE A 361 6.16 15.14 -25.27
CA PHE A 361 5.31 14.42 -24.33
C PHE A 361 5.83 12.99 -24.07
N VAL A 362 5.92 12.64 -22.81
CA VAL A 362 6.30 11.30 -22.35
C VAL A 362 5.31 10.83 -21.29
N SER A 363 4.95 9.55 -21.29
CA SER A 363 4.12 8.95 -20.24
C SER A 363 4.60 7.55 -19.89
N THR A 364 4.34 7.13 -18.65
CA THR A 364 4.37 5.73 -18.23
C THR A 364 3.17 4.98 -18.80
N ASP A 365 3.16 3.66 -18.68
CA ASP A 365 2.12 2.81 -19.25
C ASP A 365 0.76 2.97 -18.55
N GLY A 366 0.71 3.44 -17.28
CA GLY A 366 -0.52 3.71 -16.55
C GLY A 366 -1.49 4.67 -17.26
N LEU A 367 -0.99 5.54 -18.18
CA LEU A 367 -1.86 6.33 -19.06
C LEU A 367 -2.47 5.47 -20.18
N VAL A 368 -1.63 4.74 -20.88
CA VAL A 368 -2.06 4.05 -22.11
C VAL A 368 -2.75 2.73 -21.85
N ASP A 369 -2.42 2.05 -20.74
CA ASP A 369 -2.94 0.74 -20.38
C ASP A 369 -4.14 0.78 -19.44
N GLN A 370 -4.58 1.98 -19.01
CA GLN A 370 -5.82 2.12 -18.25
C GLN A 370 -7.02 1.59 -19.02
N ILE A 371 -7.67 0.59 -18.44
CA ILE A 371 -8.89 -0.02 -19.00
C ILE A 371 -10.08 0.92 -18.77
N GLY A 372 -10.95 1.01 -19.77
CA GLY A 372 -12.17 1.79 -19.68
C GLY A 372 -13.01 1.78 -20.95
N GLY A 373 -13.97 2.70 -21.00
CA GLY A 373 -14.92 2.84 -22.09
C GLY A 373 -15.90 1.67 -22.19
N PRO A 374 -16.87 1.75 -23.13
CA PRO A 374 -17.97 0.78 -23.22
C PRO A 374 -17.55 -0.67 -23.52
N ARG A 375 -16.33 -0.85 -24.03
CA ARG A 375 -15.79 -2.18 -24.41
C ARG A 375 -14.74 -2.71 -23.43
N GLY A 376 -14.42 -1.97 -22.36
CA GLY A 376 -13.41 -2.38 -21.37
C GLY A 376 -12.03 -2.61 -21.99
N ILE A 377 -11.56 -1.71 -22.87
CA ILE A 377 -10.24 -1.82 -23.51
C ILE A 377 -9.28 -0.73 -23.00
N ALA A 378 -7.99 -0.87 -23.29
CA ALA A 378 -6.98 0.12 -22.93
C ALA A 378 -7.26 1.49 -23.58
N PHE A 379 -6.86 2.58 -22.88
CA PHE A 379 -6.92 3.95 -23.40
C PHE A 379 -6.15 4.07 -24.72
N GLY A 380 -4.93 3.61 -24.74
CA GLY A 380 -4.10 3.37 -25.92
C GLY A 380 -3.40 4.62 -26.46
N LYS A 381 -2.24 4.39 -27.05
CA LYS A 381 -1.38 5.45 -27.67
C LYS A 381 -2.10 6.26 -28.75
N ARG A 382 -3.12 5.68 -29.41
CA ARG A 382 -3.88 6.38 -30.45
C ARG A 382 -4.65 7.58 -29.89
N ARG A 383 -5.35 7.40 -28.75
CA ARG A 383 -6.10 8.49 -28.10
C ARG A 383 -5.16 9.58 -27.57
N VAL A 384 -4.01 9.17 -27.04
CA VAL A 384 -3.00 10.15 -26.60
C VAL A 384 -2.59 11.05 -27.79
N ARG A 385 -2.28 10.46 -28.96
CA ARG A 385 -1.93 11.24 -30.17
C ARG A 385 -3.06 12.15 -30.61
N GLU A 386 -4.30 11.65 -30.65
CA GLU A 386 -5.48 12.42 -31.03
C GLU A 386 -5.65 13.63 -30.11
N LEU A 387 -5.51 13.45 -28.78
CA LEU A 387 -5.62 14.54 -27.80
C LEU A 387 -4.45 15.55 -27.87
N LEU A 388 -3.23 15.08 -28.10
CA LEU A 388 -2.07 15.97 -28.31
C LEU A 388 -2.30 16.86 -29.52
N LEU A 389 -2.82 16.30 -30.62
CA LEU A 389 -3.09 17.04 -31.84
C LEU A 389 -4.27 18.01 -31.69
N GLU A 390 -5.36 17.57 -31.07
CA GLU A 390 -6.55 18.39 -30.80
C GLU A 390 -6.22 19.60 -29.93
N HIS A 391 -5.29 19.43 -29.01
CA HIS A 391 -4.94 20.46 -28.03
C HIS A 391 -3.56 21.10 -28.27
N LYS A 392 -3.04 21.05 -29.50
CA LYS A 392 -1.69 21.51 -29.83
C LYS A 392 -1.40 22.96 -29.48
N GLU A 393 -2.43 23.84 -29.49
CA GLU A 393 -2.29 25.27 -29.16
C GLU A 393 -2.37 25.56 -27.65
N LYS A 394 -2.77 24.57 -26.83
CA LYS A 394 -2.87 24.76 -25.38
C LYS A 394 -1.50 24.73 -24.71
N THR A 395 -1.40 25.39 -23.58
CA THR A 395 -0.23 25.27 -22.69
C THR A 395 -0.07 23.83 -22.21
N PRO A 396 1.16 23.39 -21.86
CA PRO A 396 1.40 22.04 -21.28
C PRO A 396 0.50 21.73 -20.08
N SER A 397 0.18 22.72 -19.25
CA SER A 397 -0.73 22.56 -18.11
C SER A 397 -2.18 22.27 -18.55
N GLU A 398 -2.68 23.02 -19.53
CA GLU A 398 -4.04 22.82 -20.06
C GLU A 398 -4.16 21.51 -20.85
N LEU A 399 -3.09 21.13 -21.56
CA LEU A 399 -3.02 19.87 -22.29
C LEU A 399 -3.04 18.69 -21.32
N ASN A 400 -2.23 18.73 -20.28
CA ASN A 400 -2.21 17.69 -19.24
C ASN A 400 -3.57 17.59 -18.51
N ALA A 401 -4.23 18.73 -18.26
CA ALA A 401 -5.57 18.73 -17.68
C ALA A 401 -6.62 18.09 -18.61
N ALA A 402 -6.54 18.34 -19.91
CA ALA A 402 -7.43 17.71 -20.90
C ALA A 402 -7.20 16.20 -21.01
N LEU A 403 -5.94 15.75 -20.96
CA LEU A 403 -5.57 14.33 -20.92
C LEU A 403 -6.11 13.64 -19.67
N LEU A 404 -5.95 14.24 -18.49
CA LEU A 404 -6.48 13.71 -17.24
C LEU A 404 -8.01 13.58 -17.26
N GLU A 405 -8.70 14.60 -17.77
CA GLU A 405 -10.17 14.55 -17.84
C GLU A 405 -10.63 13.51 -18.85
N SER A 406 -9.98 13.39 -20.01
CA SER A 406 -10.28 12.35 -20.99
C SER A 406 -10.04 10.95 -20.42
N LEU A 407 -8.93 10.77 -19.68
CA LEU A 407 -8.64 9.51 -19.01
C LEU A 407 -9.68 9.19 -17.92
N ARG A 408 -10.10 10.17 -17.13
CA ARG A 408 -11.13 10.01 -16.09
C ARG A 408 -12.47 9.57 -16.69
N ILE A 409 -12.88 10.21 -17.77
CA ILE A 409 -14.11 9.85 -18.49
C ILE A 409 -14.00 8.43 -19.08
N TRP A 410 -12.82 8.10 -19.65
CA TRP A 410 -12.56 6.77 -20.19
C TRP A 410 -12.57 5.70 -19.12
N GLN A 411 -11.91 5.92 -18.00
CA GLN A 411 -11.83 5.00 -16.88
C GLN A 411 -13.21 4.66 -16.32
N GLY A 412 -14.11 5.64 -16.16
CA GLY A 412 -15.44 5.41 -15.60
C GLY A 412 -15.35 4.75 -14.22
N GLU A 413 -16.09 3.64 -14.06
CA GLU A 413 -16.12 2.85 -12.80
C GLU A 413 -14.97 1.83 -12.66
N HIS A 414 -14.08 1.71 -13.64
CA HIS A 414 -12.95 0.80 -13.55
C HIS A 414 -11.91 1.31 -12.56
N HIS A 415 -11.30 0.38 -11.82
CA HIS A 415 -10.20 0.73 -10.93
C HIS A 415 -8.96 1.18 -11.72
N ARG A 416 -8.19 2.09 -11.12
CA ARG A 416 -6.86 2.42 -11.64
C ARG A 416 -5.98 1.18 -11.57
N ARG A 417 -5.25 0.89 -12.66
CA ARG A 417 -4.45 -0.33 -12.77
C ARG A 417 -3.02 -0.13 -12.33
N ASP A 418 -2.45 1.05 -12.60
CA ASP A 418 -1.05 1.36 -12.32
C ASP A 418 -0.84 2.82 -11.91
N ASP A 419 0.39 3.13 -11.54
CA ASP A 419 0.84 4.49 -11.32
C ASP A 419 0.69 5.31 -12.60
N LEU A 420 0.49 6.59 -12.50
CA LEU A 420 0.26 7.47 -13.64
C LEU A 420 1.24 8.63 -13.61
N THR A 421 2.16 8.62 -14.56
CA THR A 421 3.11 9.71 -14.73
C THR A 421 3.19 10.13 -16.18
N PHE A 422 3.07 11.44 -16.44
CA PHE A 422 3.36 11.99 -17.74
C PHE A 422 3.87 13.41 -17.63
N PHE A 423 4.74 13.74 -18.56
CA PHE A 423 5.44 15.00 -18.64
C PHE A 423 5.24 15.62 -20.02
N CYS A 424 4.87 16.90 -20.03
CA CYS A 424 4.68 17.69 -21.22
C CYS A 424 5.50 18.99 -21.13
N PHE A 425 6.19 19.35 -22.19
CA PHE A 425 6.88 20.64 -22.31
C PHE A 425 6.70 21.22 -23.71
N ARG A 426 6.85 22.53 -23.80
CA ARG A 426 6.86 23.28 -25.06
C ARG A 426 8.21 23.96 -25.22
N THR A 427 8.76 23.94 -26.45
CA THR A 427 10.04 24.57 -26.79
C THR A 427 9.88 26.05 -27.10
#